data_a9966a68e826ecc3ed5250599b511e9c
#
_entry.id   a9966a68e826ecc3ed5250599b511e9c
#
_cell.length_a   1.000
_cell.length_b   1.000
_cell.length_c   1.000
_cell.angle_alpha   90.00
_cell.angle_beta   90.00
_cell.angle_gamma   90.00
#
_symmetry.space_group_name_H-M   'P 1'
#
loop_
_entity.id
_entity.type
_entity.pdbx_description
1 polymer ?
#
loop_
_entity_poly.entity_id
_entity_poly.type
_entity_poly.pdbx_seq_one_letter_code
_entity_poly.pdbx_strand_id
1 'polypeptide(L)'
;PESLPDGRVQYVFTLRDGLTWSDGTPLTAADFVYAWNRASTLSDAAAPYLFACIDGYGTGRLNVTASADGRTLTVVLAEAMPTFLQLCAQPAYAPVPSGAADTTSWTADGAAFVTSGPYTVAAWTTEGLTYTKNPAYWDADNVAAETVRFVFQSDANAAASAFLAREYALSWPVPDAALDDLRANHAPELRTVSQLGTYSLCFSMSDPALSAFSQTERVQIRTALALLIDRSYLCSEITPGAQQSANAPIPPGVSDADGS
;
A
#
# COMPACT_ATOMS: atom_id res chain seq x y z
N PRO A 1 -13.85 12.18 -16.23
CA PRO A 1 -12.84 13.22 -16.43
C PRO A 1 -13.22 14.15 -17.58
N GLU A 2 -12.79 15.40 -17.52
CA GLU A 2 -12.99 16.43 -18.53
C GLU A 2 -11.62 16.97 -18.94
N SER A 3 -11.36 17.01 -20.26
CA SER A 3 -10.14 17.63 -20.79
C SER A 3 -10.29 19.15 -20.82
N LEU A 4 -9.33 19.86 -20.23
CA LEU A 4 -9.29 21.31 -20.25
C LEU A 4 -8.59 21.83 -21.52
N PRO A 5 -8.87 23.07 -21.94
CA PRO A 5 -8.30 23.63 -23.19
C PRO A 5 -6.78 23.70 -23.23
N ASP A 6 -6.11 23.67 -22.08
CA ASP A 6 -4.65 23.74 -21.91
C ASP A 6 -3.99 22.36 -21.81
N GLY A 7 -4.75 21.27 -22.03
CA GLY A 7 -4.26 19.90 -22.01
C GLY A 7 -4.31 19.22 -20.63
N ARG A 8 -4.63 19.96 -19.58
CA ARG A 8 -4.88 19.38 -18.25
C ARG A 8 -6.18 18.58 -18.23
N VAL A 9 -6.36 17.75 -17.20
CA VAL A 9 -7.57 16.93 -17.05
C VAL A 9 -8.20 17.15 -15.68
N GLN A 10 -9.49 17.45 -15.66
CA GLN A 10 -10.26 17.64 -14.45
C GLN A 10 -11.07 16.41 -14.11
N TYR A 11 -11.00 16.01 -12.83
CA TYR A 11 -11.88 15.02 -12.20
C TYR A 11 -12.78 15.72 -11.18
N VAL A 12 -14.04 15.34 -11.15
CA VAL A 12 -15.02 15.82 -10.16
C VAL A 12 -15.59 14.61 -9.44
N PHE A 13 -15.40 14.57 -8.12
CA PHE A 13 -15.91 13.52 -7.25
C PHE A 13 -17.03 14.08 -6.39
N THR A 14 -18.15 13.38 -6.32
CA THR A 14 -19.25 13.73 -5.42
C THR A 14 -19.24 12.75 -4.24
N LEU A 15 -19.11 13.30 -3.04
CA LEU A 15 -19.17 12.50 -1.81
C LEU A 15 -20.61 12.00 -1.55
N ARG A 16 -20.73 10.85 -0.90
CA ARG A 16 -21.99 10.31 -0.39
C ARG A 16 -22.62 11.28 0.62
N ASP A 17 -23.92 11.23 0.75
CA ASP A 17 -24.62 11.96 1.80
C ASP A 17 -24.36 11.36 3.18
N GLY A 18 -24.32 12.23 4.19
CA GLY A 18 -24.28 11.81 5.59
C GLY A 18 -22.97 11.14 6.03
N LEU A 19 -21.84 11.33 5.29
CA LEU A 19 -20.55 10.83 5.71
C LEU A 19 -20.11 11.52 7.00
N THR A 20 -19.68 10.70 7.97
CA THR A 20 -19.14 11.19 9.24
C THR A 20 -17.84 10.47 9.60
N TRP A 21 -17.03 11.13 10.37
CA TRP A 21 -15.95 10.53 11.10
C TRP A 21 -16.47 9.71 12.28
N SER A 22 -15.62 8.87 12.89
CA SER A 22 -15.98 8.03 14.03
C SER A 22 -16.38 8.79 15.30
N ASP A 23 -16.02 10.06 15.39
CA ASP A 23 -16.42 10.98 16.46
C ASP A 23 -17.75 11.70 16.18
N GLY A 24 -18.39 11.41 15.06
CA GLY A 24 -19.66 12.00 14.61
C GLY A 24 -19.52 13.33 13.89
N THR A 25 -18.31 13.88 13.72
CA THR A 25 -18.11 15.11 12.95
C THR A 25 -18.29 14.84 11.43
N PRO A 26 -18.81 15.80 10.64
CA PRO A 26 -18.99 15.62 9.21
C PRO A 26 -17.65 15.38 8.49
N LEU A 27 -17.62 14.38 7.60
CA LEU A 27 -16.54 14.17 6.64
C LEU A 27 -16.90 14.89 5.34
N THR A 28 -16.03 15.79 4.88
CA THR A 28 -16.28 16.66 3.74
C THR A 28 -15.14 16.58 2.71
N ALA A 29 -15.36 17.17 1.53
CA ALA A 29 -14.33 17.32 0.52
C ALA A 29 -13.11 18.15 1.01
N ALA A 30 -13.30 19.00 2.01
CA ALA A 30 -12.20 19.77 2.61
C ALA A 30 -11.18 18.86 3.34
N ASP A 31 -11.61 17.74 3.88
CA ASP A 31 -10.72 16.77 4.54
C ASP A 31 -9.79 16.10 3.53
N PHE A 32 -10.26 15.83 2.33
CA PHE A 32 -9.43 15.34 1.22
C PHE A 32 -8.44 16.41 0.73
N VAL A 33 -8.88 17.67 0.57
CA VAL A 33 -8.00 18.78 0.20
C VAL A 33 -6.89 18.95 1.23
N TYR A 34 -7.23 18.90 2.53
CA TYR A 34 -6.27 18.96 3.60
C TYR A 34 -5.29 17.77 3.57
N ALA A 35 -5.82 16.54 3.52
CA ALA A 35 -5.02 15.32 3.54
C ALA A 35 -4.00 15.26 2.40
N TRP A 36 -4.43 15.55 1.17
CA TRP A 36 -3.57 15.44 -0.01
C TRP A 36 -2.48 16.52 -0.05
N ASN A 37 -2.83 17.77 0.30
CA ASN A 37 -1.82 18.82 0.44
C ASN A 37 -0.81 18.48 1.53
N ARG A 38 -1.29 18.00 2.69
CA ARG A 38 -0.42 17.54 3.77
C ARG A 38 0.52 16.41 3.32
N ALA A 39 -0.02 15.33 2.73
CA ALA A 39 0.77 14.18 2.31
C ALA A 39 1.79 14.51 1.18
N SER A 40 1.49 15.50 0.33
CA SER A 40 2.39 15.93 -0.75
C SER A 40 3.52 16.86 -0.29
N THR A 41 3.42 17.49 0.90
CA THR A 41 4.35 18.51 1.38
C THR A 41 5.16 18.11 2.60
N LEU A 42 4.71 17.14 3.40
CA LEU A 42 5.46 16.67 4.57
C LEU A 42 6.77 16.01 4.15
N SER A 43 7.87 16.43 4.76
CA SER A 43 9.23 15.96 4.45
C SER A 43 9.47 14.48 4.76
N ASP A 44 8.69 13.92 5.69
CA ASP A 44 8.76 12.52 6.16
C ASP A 44 7.56 11.68 5.68
N ALA A 45 6.77 12.20 4.74
CA ALA A 45 5.71 11.43 4.11
C ALA A 45 6.29 10.23 3.35
N ALA A 46 5.68 9.05 3.52
CA ALA A 46 6.19 7.80 2.96
C ALA A 46 6.17 7.78 1.41
N ALA A 47 5.23 8.48 0.78
CA ALA A 47 5.03 8.41 -0.66
C ALA A 47 4.46 9.72 -1.27
N PRO A 48 5.13 10.87 -1.08
CA PRO A 48 4.63 12.16 -1.62
C PRO A 48 4.58 12.17 -3.15
N TYR A 49 5.41 11.38 -3.82
CA TYR A 49 5.46 11.24 -5.28
C TYR A 49 4.17 10.69 -5.90
N LEU A 50 3.32 10.02 -5.12
CA LEU A 50 2.01 9.55 -5.62
C LEU A 50 1.09 10.69 -6.05
N PHE A 51 1.33 11.92 -5.57
CA PHE A 51 0.58 13.11 -5.94
C PHE A 51 1.19 13.86 -7.12
N ALA A 52 2.29 13.37 -7.71
CA ALA A 52 3.03 14.08 -8.78
C ALA A 52 2.20 14.31 -10.05
N CYS A 53 1.17 13.51 -10.30
CA CYS A 53 0.24 13.70 -11.42
C CYS A 53 -0.73 14.87 -11.23
N ILE A 54 -0.91 15.37 -10.00
CA ILE A 54 -1.82 16.48 -9.71
C ILE A 54 -1.12 17.81 -10.00
N ASP A 55 -1.79 18.66 -10.75
CA ASP A 55 -1.30 20.00 -11.03
C ASP A 55 -0.98 20.77 -9.73
N GLY A 56 0.11 21.53 -9.73
CA GLY A 56 0.61 22.21 -8.55
C GLY A 56 1.52 21.37 -7.64
N TYR A 57 1.79 20.10 -7.95
CA TYR A 57 2.77 19.31 -7.19
C TYR A 57 4.14 19.99 -7.20
N GLY A 58 4.80 20.01 -6.04
CA GLY A 58 6.11 20.68 -5.87
C GLY A 58 6.05 22.21 -5.69
N THR A 59 4.86 22.83 -5.84
CA THR A 59 4.67 24.29 -5.61
C THR A 59 4.20 24.61 -4.18
N GLY A 60 3.99 23.59 -3.35
CA GLY A 60 3.46 23.72 -1.99
C GLY A 60 1.94 23.62 -1.89
N ARG A 61 1.23 23.59 -3.03
CA ARG A 61 -0.23 23.43 -3.05
C ARG A 61 -0.70 22.72 -4.31
N LEU A 62 -1.41 21.62 -4.13
CA LEU A 62 -2.06 20.89 -5.21
C LEU A 62 -3.30 21.63 -5.73
N ASN A 63 -3.59 21.49 -7.02
CA ASN A 63 -4.82 21.98 -7.62
C ASN A 63 -5.99 21.02 -7.30
N VAL A 64 -6.36 21.04 -6.02
CA VAL A 64 -7.47 20.27 -5.45
C VAL A 64 -8.34 21.23 -4.66
N THR A 65 -9.64 21.22 -4.93
CA THR A 65 -10.59 22.16 -4.30
C THR A 65 -11.86 21.44 -3.82
N ALA A 66 -12.45 21.96 -2.76
CA ALA A 66 -13.74 21.52 -2.24
C ALA A 66 -14.82 22.58 -2.56
N SER A 67 -16.03 22.11 -2.87
CA SER A 67 -17.19 22.99 -2.99
C SER A 67 -17.61 23.60 -1.65
N ALA A 68 -18.35 24.69 -1.68
CA ALA A 68 -18.78 25.40 -0.47
C ALA A 68 -19.72 24.55 0.42
N ASP A 69 -20.47 23.63 -0.17
CA ASP A 69 -21.31 22.65 0.55
C ASP A 69 -20.54 21.43 1.08
N GLY A 70 -19.24 21.35 0.80
CA GLY A 70 -18.37 20.26 1.25
C GLY A 70 -18.57 18.93 0.53
N ARG A 71 -19.41 18.86 -0.51
CA ARG A 71 -19.78 17.59 -1.14
C ARG A 71 -19.00 17.26 -2.39
N THR A 72 -18.39 18.24 -3.02
CA THR A 72 -17.69 18.04 -4.30
C THR A 72 -16.22 18.30 -4.13
N LEU A 73 -15.41 17.31 -4.53
CA LEU A 73 -13.96 17.40 -4.64
C LEU A 73 -13.60 17.53 -6.11
N THR A 74 -12.97 18.64 -6.49
CA THR A 74 -12.45 18.85 -7.84
C THR A 74 -10.94 18.73 -7.83
N VAL A 75 -10.40 17.92 -8.73
CA VAL A 75 -8.96 17.62 -8.85
C VAL A 75 -8.54 17.92 -10.29
N VAL A 76 -7.48 18.69 -10.46
CA VAL A 76 -6.90 18.94 -11.78
C VAL A 76 -5.56 18.22 -11.88
N LEU A 77 -5.42 17.36 -12.88
CA LEU A 77 -4.17 16.69 -13.22
C LEU A 77 -3.38 17.54 -14.22
N ALA A 78 -2.04 17.52 -14.09
CA ALA A 78 -1.13 18.22 -15.01
C ALA A 78 -1.24 17.68 -16.45
N GLU A 79 -1.53 16.39 -16.59
CA GLU A 79 -1.73 15.68 -17.86
C GLU A 79 -2.68 14.50 -17.69
N ALA A 80 -3.11 13.90 -18.79
CA ALA A 80 -3.98 12.72 -18.75
C ALA A 80 -3.27 11.51 -18.12
N MET A 81 -3.87 10.94 -17.09
CA MET A 81 -3.38 9.74 -16.41
C MET A 81 -4.50 8.70 -16.31
N PRO A 82 -4.51 7.67 -17.18
CA PRO A 82 -5.57 6.66 -17.19
C PRO A 82 -5.71 5.89 -15.87
N THR A 83 -4.62 5.75 -15.11
CA THR A 83 -4.56 5.02 -13.83
C THR A 83 -4.87 5.88 -12.60
N PHE A 84 -5.28 7.14 -12.76
CA PHE A 84 -5.50 8.05 -11.62
C PHE A 84 -6.53 7.50 -10.62
N LEU A 85 -7.63 6.91 -11.09
CA LEU A 85 -8.63 6.31 -10.20
C LEU A 85 -8.07 5.13 -9.38
N GLN A 86 -7.11 4.39 -9.93
CA GLN A 86 -6.40 3.33 -9.20
C GLN A 86 -5.47 3.92 -8.14
N LEU A 87 -4.82 5.06 -8.41
CA LEU A 87 -4.05 5.79 -7.39
C LEU A 87 -4.94 6.26 -6.24
N CYS A 88 -6.16 6.73 -6.52
CA CYS A 88 -7.10 7.15 -5.49
C CYS A 88 -7.47 6.02 -4.50
N ALA A 89 -7.25 4.76 -4.86
CA ALA A 89 -7.43 3.61 -3.98
C ALA A 89 -6.22 3.37 -3.02
N GLN A 90 -5.12 4.09 -3.20
CA GLN A 90 -3.97 3.97 -2.30
C GLN A 90 -4.25 4.63 -0.94
N PRO A 91 -3.73 4.07 0.17
CA PRO A 91 -3.93 4.66 1.51
C PRO A 91 -3.52 6.13 1.63
N ALA A 92 -2.53 6.57 0.84
CA ALA A 92 -2.07 7.97 0.82
C ALA A 92 -3.17 8.96 0.40
N TYR A 93 -4.17 8.50 -0.37
CA TYR A 93 -5.30 9.31 -0.83
C TYR A 93 -6.50 9.29 0.13
N ALA A 94 -6.42 8.53 1.23
CA ALA A 94 -7.46 8.56 2.26
C ALA A 94 -7.58 9.95 2.88
N PRO A 95 -8.80 10.39 3.26
CA PRO A 95 -8.99 11.66 3.93
C PRO A 95 -8.41 11.62 5.34
N VAL A 96 -8.01 12.78 5.83
CA VAL A 96 -7.56 13.02 7.20
C VAL A 96 -8.38 14.16 7.77
N PRO A 97 -8.87 14.09 9.01
CA PRO A 97 -9.64 15.18 9.61
C PRO A 97 -8.90 16.52 9.46
N SER A 98 -9.56 17.53 8.92
CA SER A 98 -8.96 18.83 8.64
C SER A 98 -8.45 19.58 9.88
N GLY A 99 -8.84 19.14 11.06
CA GLY A 99 -8.31 19.61 12.35
C GLY A 99 -7.13 18.81 12.91
N ALA A 100 -6.65 17.77 12.20
CA ALA A 100 -5.50 16.98 12.64
C ALA A 100 -4.22 17.81 12.61
N ALA A 101 -3.31 17.51 13.56
CA ALA A 101 -2.02 18.21 13.61
C ALA A 101 -1.17 17.95 12.35
N ASP A 102 -0.39 18.96 11.94
CA ASP A 102 0.54 18.87 10.80
C ASP A 102 1.80 18.06 11.12
N THR A 103 1.64 16.97 11.85
CA THR A 103 2.71 16.05 12.23
C THR A 103 2.37 14.63 11.80
N THR A 104 3.37 13.78 11.62
CA THR A 104 3.17 12.35 11.34
C THR A 104 2.71 11.57 12.58
N SER A 105 2.82 12.16 13.76
CA SER A 105 2.51 11.51 15.05
C SER A 105 1.06 11.67 15.53
N TRP A 106 0.17 12.33 14.78
CA TRP A 106 -1.23 12.55 15.19
C TRP A 106 -2.02 11.26 15.47
N THR A 107 -1.55 10.14 14.90
CA THR A 107 -2.12 8.80 15.10
C THR A 107 -1.48 8.02 16.25
N ALA A 108 -0.50 8.59 16.95
CA ALA A 108 0.24 7.87 17.99
C ALA A 108 -0.62 7.58 19.25
N ASP A 109 -1.67 8.35 19.48
CA ASP A 109 -2.68 8.06 20.50
C ASP A 109 -3.88 7.35 19.85
N GLY A 110 -3.95 6.03 20.04
CA GLY A 110 -5.03 5.22 19.48
C GLY A 110 -6.42 5.63 19.98
N ALA A 111 -6.53 6.20 21.19
CA ALA A 111 -7.80 6.65 21.75
C ALA A 111 -8.31 7.95 21.10
N ALA A 112 -7.38 8.79 20.60
CA ALA A 112 -7.70 10.03 19.88
C ALA A 112 -7.77 9.82 18.35
N PHE A 113 -7.54 8.61 17.86
CA PHE A 113 -7.54 8.31 16.44
C PHE A 113 -8.95 8.32 15.85
N VAL A 114 -9.25 9.36 15.08
CA VAL A 114 -10.53 9.52 14.37
C VAL A 114 -10.40 8.90 12.97
N THR A 115 -11.36 8.07 12.58
CA THR A 115 -11.37 7.34 11.31
C THR A 115 -12.70 7.45 10.59
N SER A 116 -12.66 7.33 9.27
CA SER A 116 -13.85 7.14 8.42
C SER A 116 -14.06 5.69 8.00
N GLY A 117 -13.20 4.78 8.48
CA GLY A 117 -13.21 3.37 8.12
C GLY A 117 -14.18 2.51 8.92
N PRO A 118 -14.25 1.20 8.60
CA PRO A 118 -15.19 0.26 9.22
C PRO A 118 -14.90 -0.06 10.68
N TYR A 119 -13.73 0.31 11.20
CA TYR A 119 -13.30 0.01 12.57
C TYR A 119 -12.68 1.21 13.24
N THR A 120 -12.82 1.28 14.56
CA THR A 120 -12.11 2.21 15.45
C THR A 120 -11.07 1.45 16.28
N VAL A 121 -10.01 2.13 16.72
CA VAL A 121 -9.00 1.57 17.62
C VAL A 121 -9.56 1.50 19.03
N ALA A 122 -9.74 0.30 19.56
CA ALA A 122 -10.18 0.07 20.94
C ALA A 122 -9.02 -0.05 21.93
N ALA A 123 -7.90 -0.66 21.49
CA ALA A 123 -6.69 -0.78 22.28
C ALA A 123 -5.46 -0.89 21.36
N TRP A 124 -4.36 -0.25 21.78
CA TRP A 124 -3.06 -0.36 21.17
C TRP A 124 -2.01 -0.62 22.26
N THR A 125 -1.41 -1.78 22.22
CA THR A 125 -0.43 -2.25 23.20
C THR A 125 0.83 -2.76 22.52
N THR A 126 1.86 -3.11 23.30
CA THR A 126 3.06 -3.78 22.77
C THR A 126 2.78 -5.20 22.26
N GLU A 127 1.65 -5.79 22.64
CA GLU A 127 1.26 -7.15 22.25
C GLU A 127 0.36 -7.18 21.01
N GLY A 128 -0.27 -6.04 20.66
CA GLY A 128 -1.16 -6.00 19.50
C GLY A 128 -2.10 -4.81 19.47
N LEU A 129 -2.97 -4.87 18.45
CA LEU A 129 -4.02 -3.89 18.20
C LEU A 129 -5.38 -4.59 18.31
N THR A 130 -6.33 -3.93 18.96
CA THR A 130 -7.73 -4.35 18.97
C THR A 130 -8.58 -3.26 18.34
N TYR A 131 -9.36 -3.66 17.36
CA TYR A 131 -10.32 -2.80 16.66
C TYR A 131 -11.74 -3.23 17.01
N THR A 132 -12.64 -2.26 17.13
CA THR A 132 -14.09 -2.49 17.25
C THR A 132 -14.80 -1.87 16.06
N LYS A 133 -15.89 -2.47 15.65
CA LYS A 133 -16.74 -1.98 14.56
C LYS A 133 -17.14 -0.53 14.81
N ASN A 134 -17.00 0.28 13.76
CA ASN A 134 -17.39 1.68 13.75
C ASN A 134 -18.86 1.82 13.34
N PRO A 135 -19.78 2.17 14.21
CA PRO A 135 -21.19 2.32 13.85
C PRO A 135 -21.47 3.54 12.96
N ALA A 136 -20.52 4.50 12.90
CA ALA A 136 -20.61 5.67 12.01
C ALA A 136 -20.06 5.42 10.61
N TYR A 137 -19.57 4.22 10.33
CA TYR A 137 -19.11 3.87 8.99
C TYR A 137 -20.30 3.80 8.02
N TRP A 138 -20.17 4.38 6.82
CA TRP A 138 -21.24 4.50 5.85
C TRP A 138 -21.88 3.15 5.44
N ASP A 139 -21.14 2.05 5.57
CA ASP A 139 -21.56 0.70 5.20
C ASP A 139 -21.46 -0.26 6.40
N ALA A 140 -21.76 0.25 7.61
CA ALA A 140 -21.63 -0.50 8.86
C ALA A 140 -22.45 -1.80 8.86
N ASP A 141 -23.61 -1.83 8.22
CA ASP A 141 -24.48 -3.01 8.18
C ASP A 141 -23.83 -4.21 7.47
N ASN A 142 -22.89 -3.97 6.55
CA ASN A 142 -22.15 -5.00 5.83
C ASN A 142 -20.84 -5.41 6.53
N VAL A 143 -20.49 -4.81 7.66
CA VAL A 143 -19.32 -5.19 8.46
C VAL A 143 -19.69 -6.33 9.39
N ALA A 144 -19.24 -7.54 9.07
CA ALA A 144 -19.65 -8.76 9.79
C ALA A 144 -18.94 -8.94 11.14
N ALA A 145 -17.65 -8.59 11.24
CA ALA A 145 -16.89 -8.80 12.47
C ALA A 145 -17.05 -7.61 13.43
N GLU A 146 -17.51 -7.85 14.63
CA GLU A 146 -17.66 -6.81 15.67
C GLU A 146 -16.30 -6.38 16.25
N THR A 147 -15.33 -7.30 16.28
CA THR A 147 -13.99 -7.08 16.81
C THR A 147 -12.95 -7.75 15.93
N VAL A 148 -11.86 -7.05 15.64
CA VAL A 148 -10.67 -7.59 14.97
C VAL A 148 -9.47 -7.36 15.87
N ARG A 149 -8.73 -8.42 16.20
CA ARG A 149 -7.52 -8.36 17.00
C ARG A 149 -6.30 -8.76 16.17
N PHE A 150 -5.33 -7.89 16.10
CA PHE A 150 -4.00 -8.17 15.57
C PHE A 150 -3.05 -8.47 16.72
N VAL A 151 -2.40 -9.63 16.70
CA VAL A 151 -1.40 -10.03 17.68
C VAL A 151 -0.02 -9.87 17.06
N PHE A 152 0.87 -9.15 17.74
CA PHE A 152 2.25 -8.95 17.31
C PHE A 152 3.08 -10.17 17.74
N GLN A 153 3.12 -11.17 16.87
CA GLN A 153 3.89 -12.40 17.09
C GLN A 153 5.14 -12.37 16.20
N SER A 154 6.31 -12.32 16.82
CA SER A 154 7.60 -12.29 16.11
C SER A 154 8.07 -13.68 15.63
N ASP A 155 7.57 -14.76 16.26
CA ASP A 155 7.87 -16.13 15.86
C ASP A 155 6.78 -16.65 14.91
N ALA A 156 7.13 -16.77 13.63
CA ALA A 156 6.21 -17.27 12.60
C ALA A 156 5.76 -18.73 12.84
N ASN A 157 6.60 -19.58 13.48
CA ASN A 157 6.21 -20.95 13.81
C ASN A 157 5.16 -20.98 14.94
N ALA A 158 5.32 -20.12 15.95
CA ALA A 158 4.31 -19.96 17.00
C ALA A 158 2.98 -19.42 16.42
N ALA A 159 3.04 -18.45 15.50
CA ALA A 159 1.85 -17.95 14.81
C ALA A 159 1.14 -19.03 13.98
N ALA A 160 1.90 -19.84 13.22
CA ALA A 160 1.34 -20.95 12.45
C ALA A 160 0.71 -22.02 13.38
N SER A 161 1.35 -22.33 14.50
CA SER A 161 0.82 -23.27 15.50
C SER A 161 -0.49 -22.77 16.12
N ALA A 162 -0.58 -21.48 16.46
CA ALA A 162 -1.80 -20.87 16.98
C ALA A 162 -2.94 -20.85 15.94
N PHE A 163 -2.62 -20.68 14.65
CA PHE A 163 -3.60 -20.84 13.57
C PHE A 163 -4.13 -22.27 13.50
N LEU A 164 -3.26 -23.28 13.53
CA LEU A 164 -3.66 -24.69 13.51
C LEU A 164 -4.48 -25.08 14.76
N ALA A 165 -4.18 -24.45 15.91
CA ALA A 165 -4.97 -24.60 17.14
C ALA A 165 -6.32 -23.84 17.12
N ARG A 166 -6.64 -23.13 16.03
CA ARG A 166 -7.85 -22.29 15.88
C ARG A 166 -7.91 -21.09 16.84
N GLU A 167 -6.76 -20.67 17.37
CA GLU A 167 -6.64 -19.44 18.17
C GLU A 167 -6.58 -18.20 17.28
N TYR A 168 -5.97 -18.32 16.09
CA TYR A 168 -5.92 -17.28 15.08
C TYR A 168 -6.77 -17.63 13.88
N ALA A 169 -7.50 -16.66 13.36
CA ALA A 169 -8.27 -16.81 12.12
C ALA A 169 -7.39 -16.68 10.87
N LEU A 170 -6.22 -16.01 10.99
CA LEU A 170 -5.26 -15.80 9.92
C LEU A 170 -3.85 -15.73 10.52
N SER A 171 -2.88 -16.35 9.86
CA SER A 171 -1.46 -16.24 10.17
C SER A 171 -0.68 -15.82 8.92
N TRP A 172 0.20 -14.82 9.07
CA TRP A 172 1.08 -14.34 8.01
C TRP A 172 2.31 -13.63 8.61
N PRO A 173 3.50 -13.89 8.10
CA PRO A 173 3.85 -14.84 7.03
C PRO A 173 3.75 -16.31 7.49
N VAL A 174 3.64 -17.21 6.51
CA VAL A 174 3.74 -18.65 6.74
C VAL A 174 5.21 -19.03 6.75
N PRO A 175 5.74 -19.73 7.79
CA PRO A 175 7.13 -20.16 7.82
C PRO A 175 7.38 -21.27 6.79
N ASP A 176 8.53 -21.21 6.11
CA ASP A 176 8.90 -22.19 5.08
C ASP A 176 8.90 -23.62 5.61
N ALA A 177 9.32 -23.82 6.85
CA ALA A 177 9.34 -25.15 7.50
C ALA A 177 7.96 -25.79 7.68
N ALA A 178 6.88 -25.00 7.68
CA ALA A 178 5.51 -25.49 7.79
C ALA A 178 4.83 -25.74 6.44
N LEU A 179 5.42 -25.28 5.33
CA LEU A 179 4.76 -25.29 4.02
C LEU A 179 4.40 -26.69 3.53
N ASP A 180 5.27 -27.67 3.72
CA ASP A 180 5.04 -29.04 3.23
C ASP A 180 3.89 -29.70 3.98
N ASP A 181 3.84 -29.55 5.31
CA ASP A 181 2.74 -30.04 6.12
C ASP A 181 1.42 -29.34 5.79
N LEU A 182 1.45 -28.00 5.65
CA LEU A 182 0.27 -27.23 5.28
C LEU A 182 -0.25 -27.60 3.89
N ARG A 183 0.63 -27.84 2.92
CA ARG A 183 0.22 -28.30 1.59
C ARG A 183 -0.40 -29.68 1.62
N ALA A 184 0.16 -30.60 2.41
CA ALA A 184 -0.32 -31.98 2.51
C ALA A 184 -1.65 -32.09 3.28
N ASN A 185 -1.78 -31.38 4.39
CA ASN A 185 -2.85 -31.61 5.37
C ASN A 185 -3.84 -30.45 5.48
N HIS A 186 -3.47 -29.23 5.03
CA HIS A 186 -4.25 -27.99 5.17
C HIS A 186 -4.36 -27.18 3.87
N ALA A 187 -4.22 -27.83 2.70
CA ALA A 187 -4.25 -27.17 1.40
C ALA A 187 -5.44 -26.21 1.16
N PRO A 188 -6.68 -26.50 1.62
CA PRO A 188 -7.81 -25.59 1.48
C PRO A 188 -7.68 -24.28 2.26
N GLU A 189 -6.85 -24.27 3.30
CA GLU A 189 -6.64 -23.11 4.19
C GLU A 189 -5.42 -22.29 3.77
N LEU A 190 -4.45 -22.92 3.09
CA LEU A 190 -3.25 -22.26 2.56
C LEU A 190 -3.62 -21.39 1.34
N ARG A 191 -3.24 -20.12 1.39
CA ARG A 191 -3.43 -19.17 0.29
C ARG A 191 -2.08 -18.66 -0.19
N THR A 192 -1.81 -18.84 -1.46
CA THR A 192 -0.67 -18.25 -2.17
C THR A 192 -1.17 -17.15 -3.08
N VAL A 193 -0.64 -15.94 -2.89
CA VAL A 193 -1.02 -14.77 -3.68
C VAL A 193 0.23 -14.20 -4.36
N SER A 194 0.17 -14.08 -5.68
CA SER A 194 1.23 -13.43 -6.45
C SER A 194 1.30 -11.95 -6.11
N GLN A 195 2.52 -11.45 -5.92
CA GLN A 195 2.78 -10.03 -5.70
C GLN A 195 3.41 -9.42 -6.96
N LEU A 196 3.11 -8.14 -7.21
CA LEU A 196 3.73 -7.38 -8.30
C LEU A 196 5.12 -6.91 -7.88
N GLY A 197 6.04 -7.85 -7.72
CA GLY A 197 7.40 -7.58 -7.27
C GLY A 197 8.40 -8.60 -7.78
N THR A 198 9.57 -8.11 -8.19
CA THR A 198 10.71 -8.95 -8.58
C THR A 198 11.85 -8.75 -7.61
N TYR A 199 12.27 -9.82 -6.97
CA TYR A 199 13.49 -9.82 -6.16
C TYR A 199 14.71 -9.98 -7.06
N SER A 200 15.64 -9.03 -7.02
CA SER A 200 16.79 -9.03 -7.92
C SER A 200 18.09 -8.67 -7.20
N LEU A 201 19.20 -9.24 -7.68
CA LEU A 201 20.55 -8.81 -7.32
C LEU A 201 20.98 -7.71 -8.30
N CYS A 202 21.32 -6.55 -7.75
CA CYS A 202 21.81 -5.42 -8.53
C CYS A 202 23.32 -5.28 -8.36
N PHE A 203 24.04 -5.12 -9.46
CA PHE A 203 25.46 -4.82 -9.43
C PHE A 203 25.68 -3.32 -9.26
N SER A 204 26.54 -2.92 -8.31
CA SER A 204 27.02 -1.53 -8.23
C SER A 204 27.88 -1.20 -9.44
N MET A 205 27.41 -0.30 -10.28
CA MET A 205 28.14 0.11 -11.48
C MET A 205 29.34 1.00 -11.17
N SER A 206 29.39 1.59 -9.98
CA SER A 206 30.47 2.45 -9.48
C SER A 206 31.43 1.74 -8.53
N ASP A 207 31.32 0.40 -8.39
CA ASP A 207 32.18 -0.36 -7.49
C ASP A 207 33.64 -0.22 -7.90
N PRO A 208 34.56 0.19 -6.97
CA PRO A 208 35.96 0.30 -7.25
C PRO A 208 36.63 -0.99 -7.76
N ALA A 209 36.14 -2.16 -7.35
CA ALA A 209 36.65 -3.45 -7.80
C ALA A 209 36.46 -3.65 -9.33
N LEU A 210 35.48 -2.99 -9.92
CA LEU A 210 35.22 -3.03 -11.37
C LEU A 210 35.96 -1.88 -12.12
N SER A 211 36.55 -0.91 -11.43
CA SER A 211 37.15 0.29 -12.06
C SER A 211 38.36 -0.02 -12.95
N ALA A 212 39.10 -1.09 -12.64
CA ALA A 212 40.29 -1.53 -13.41
C ALA A 212 39.93 -2.20 -14.75
N PHE A 213 38.67 -2.53 -14.98
CA PHE A 213 38.21 -3.23 -16.18
C PHE A 213 37.58 -2.29 -17.20
N SER A 214 37.77 -2.56 -18.48
CA SER A 214 37.07 -1.88 -19.56
C SER A 214 35.54 -2.11 -19.49
N GLN A 215 34.75 -1.29 -20.18
CA GLN A 215 33.30 -1.44 -20.22
C GLN A 215 32.86 -2.83 -20.71
N THR A 216 33.54 -3.38 -21.72
CA THR A 216 33.25 -4.72 -22.25
C THR A 216 33.54 -5.80 -21.20
N GLU A 217 34.68 -5.74 -20.52
CA GLU A 217 35.03 -6.70 -19.47
C GLU A 217 34.04 -6.64 -18.29
N ARG A 218 33.61 -5.45 -17.88
CA ARG A 218 32.59 -5.29 -16.84
C ARG A 218 31.28 -5.96 -17.23
N VAL A 219 30.84 -5.88 -18.48
CA VAL A 219 29.64 -6.58 -18.99
C VAL A 219 29.85 -8.08 -18.90
N GLN A 220 31.03 -8.59 -19.36
CA GLN A 220 31.35 -10.03 -19.34
C GLN A 220 31.36 -10.57 -17.89
N ILE A 221 31.98 -9.85 -16.95
CA ILE A 221 32.03 -10.23 -15.53
C ILE A 221 30.60 -10.34 -14.96
N ARG A 222 29.75 -9.32 -15.16
CA ARG A 222 28.37 -9.37 -14.67
C ARG A 222 27.56 -10.51 -15.30
N THR A 223 27.75 -10.75 -16.61
CA THR A 223 27.10 -11.86 -17.31
C THR A 223 27.54 -13.20 -16.72
N ALA A 224 28.86 -13.38 -16.51
CA ALA A 224 29.36 -14.61 -15.90
C ALA A 224 28.80 -14.84 -14.50
N LEU A 225 28.76 -13.81 -13.65
CA LEU A 225 28.19 -13.90 -12.31
C LEU A 225 26.68 -14.23 -12.37
N ALA A 226 25.94 -13.63 -13.29
CA ALA A 226 24.52 -13.90 -13.47
C ALA A 226 24.24 -15.34 -13.92
N LEU A 227 25.14 -15.93 -14.72
CA LEU A 227 25.04 -17.32 -15.21
C LEU A 227 25.37 -18.35 -14.11
N LEU A 228 26.13 -17.97 -13.07
CA LEU A 228 26.43 -18.83 -11.93
C LEU A 228 25.25 -19.02 -10.98
N ILE A 229 24.23 -18.19 -11.09
CA ILE A 229 23.06 -18.23 -10.20
C ILE A 229 21.97 -19.10 -10.83
N ASP A 230 21.75 -20.27 -10.27
CA ASP A 230 20.61 -21.12 -10.61
C ASP A 230 19.34 -20.59 -9.94
N ARG A 231 18.56 -19.81 -10.69
CA ARG A 231 17.33 -19.20 -10.19
C ARG A 231 16.25 -20.23 -9.91
N SER A 232 16.22 -21.34 -10.68
CA SER A 232 15.25 -22.40 -10.49
C SER A 232 15.51 -23.13 -9.16
N TYR A 233 16.77 -23.44 -8.88
CA TYR A 233 17.17 -24.01 -7.59
C TYR A 233 16.82 -23.09 -6.41
N LEU A 234 17.08 -21.78 -6.55
CA LEU A 234 16.69 -20.83 -5.50
C LEU A 234 15.18 -20.87 -5.22
N CYS A 235 14.36 -20.89 -6.26
CA CYS A 235 12.90 -20.90 -6.10
C CYS A 235 12.34 -22.23 -5.57
N SER A 236 12.97 -23.39 -5.93
CA SER A 236 12.47 -24.70 -5.51
C SER A 236 12.99 -25.14 -4.13
N GLU A 237 14.28 -24.88 -3.84
CA GLU A 237 14.94 -25.45 -2.69
C GLU A 237 15.22 -24.44 -1.56
N ILE A 238 15.44 -23.16 -1.92
CA ILE A 238 15.82 -22.15 -0.93
C ILE A 238 14.63 -21.29 -0.49
N THR A 239 13.71 -20.97 -1.43
CA THR A 239 12.51 -20.16 -1.15
C THR A 239 11.26 -20.88 -1.62
N PRO A 240 10.82 -21.98 -0.96
CA PRO A 240 9.75 -22.85 -1.45
C PRO A 240 8.34 -22.23 -1.37
N GLY A 241 8.24 -20.93 -1.14
CA GLY A 241 6.99 -20.19 -0.98
C GLY A 241 6.19 -19.93 -2.25
N ALA A 242 6.48 -20.66 -3.37
CA ALA A 242 5.86 -20.52 -4.70
C ALA A 242 6.37 -19.33 -5.53
N GLN A 243 7.55 -18.82 -5.22
CA GLN A 243 8.27 -17.88 -6.08
C GLN A 243 8.59 -18.53 -7.43
N GLN A 244 8.65 -17.71 -8.48
CA GLN A 244 8.99 -18.15 -9.83
C GLN A 244 10.28 -17.48 -10.29
N SER A 245 11.12 -18.22 -11.06
CA SER A 245 12.32 -17.65 -11.62
C SER A 245 11.97 -16.56 -12.65
N ALA A 246 12.54 -15.36 -12.46
CA ALA A 246 12.30 -14.22 -13.34
C ALA A 246 13.43 -14.02 -14.34
N ASN A 247 13.07 -13.69 -15.58
CA ASN A 247 14.02 -13.34 -16.66
C ASN A 247 14.01 -11.83 -16.97
N ALA A 248 13.10 -11.07 -16.36
CA ALA A 248 12.94 -9.64 -16.51
C ALA A 248 12.67 -8.98 -15.17
N PRO A 249 12.95 -7.66 -15.02
CA PRO A 249 12.65 -6.93 -13.79
C PRO A 249 11.15 -6.69 -13.59
N ILE A 250 10.35 -6.72 -14.65
CA ILE A 250 8.90 -6.52 -14.59
C ILE A 250 8.23 -7.85 -14.26
N PRO A 251 7.48 -7.93 -13.15
CA PRO A 251 6.80 -9.17 -12.74
C PRO A 251 5.59 -9.46 -13.64
N PRO A 252 5.14 -10.73 -13.72
CA PRO A 252 3.88 -11.08 -14.38
C PRO A 252 2.69 -10.33 -13.76
N GLY A 253 1.73 -9.92 -14.60
CA GLY A 253 0.55 -9.16 -14.18
C GLY A 253 0.70 -7.64 -14.25
N VAL A 254 1.88 -7.14 -14.61
CA VAL A 254 2.08 -5.76 -15.06
C VAL A 254 2.09 -5.77 -16.59
N SER A 255 1.20 -4.99 -17.19
CA SER A 255 1.12 -4.81 -18.63
C SER A 255 1.32 -3.34 -18.99
N ASP A 256 1.80 -3.10 -20.20
CA ASP A 256 1.83 -1.77 -20.79
C ASP A 256 0.42 -1.22 -21.07
N ALA A 257 0.33 0.06 -21.44
CA ALA A 257 -0.94 0.74 -21.71
C ALA A 257 -1.75 0.08 -22.86
N ASP A 258 -1.10 -0.68 -23.73
CA ASP A 258 -1.72 -1.48 -24.79
C ASP A 258 -2.07 -2.93 -24.37
N GLY A 259 -1.78 -3.30 -23.12
CA GLY A 259 -2.08 -4.62 -22.58
C GLY A 259 -1.04 -5.70 -22.89
N SER A 260 0.11 -5.34 -23.49
CA SER A 260 1.21 -6.26 -23.78
C SER A 260 2.14 -6.53 -22.60
#